data_c4124a2774309ddfd68b1e5301a40898
#
_entry.id   c4124a2774309ddfd68b1e5301a40898
#
_cell.length_a   1.000
_cell.length_b   1.000
_cell.length_c   1.000
_cell.angle_alpha   90.00
_cell.angle_beta   90.00
_cell.angle_gamma   90.00
#
_symmetry.space_group_name_H-M   'P 1'
#
loop_
_entity.id
_entity.type
_entity.pdbx_description
1 polymer ?
#
loop_
_entity_poly.entity_id
_entity_poly.type
_entity_poly.pdbx_seq_one_letter_code
_entity_poly.pdbx_strand_id
1 'polypeptide(L)'
;MKKLLCIAPHLSTGGLPQYLTKKVELIKDEFEIYLIEWDNLTGGVLVVQKNRLQEMIPSERFFVLGEDKTELFNIIDKIQPDVIHLEEIPEYFMDFEIAKKLYNQNRSYSLIETSHDSSMDTNNKIFFPDKFIFVSEWQKEQY
;
A
#
# COMPACT_ATOMS: atom_id res chain seq x y z
N MET A 1 -14.65 7.92 -11.72
CA MET A 1 -13.23 7.66 -11.38
C MET A 1 -13.05 6.27 -10.80
N LYS A 2 -11.97 5.61 -11.15
CA LYS A 2 -11.61 4.35 -10.52
C LYS A 2 -11.11 4.58 -9.09
N LYS A 3 -11.42 3.63 -8.22
CA LYS A 3 -11.02 3.65 -6.83
C LYS A 3 -9.70 2.92 -6.65
N LEU A 4 -8.71 3.62 -6.11
CA LEU A 4 -7.38 3.09 -5.83
C LEU A 4 -7.16 3.07 -4.32
N LEU A 5 -6.94 1.88 -3.76
CA LEU A 5 -6.57 1.70 -2.36
C LEU A 5 -5.08 1.45 -2.26
N CYS A 6 -4.35 2.39 -1.67
CA CYS A 6 -2.92 2.23 -1.38
C CYS A 6 -2.75 1.70 0.05
N ILE A 7 -1.90 0.69 0.21
CA ILE A 7 -1.58 0.13 1.52
C ILE A 7 -0.09 0.34 1.77
N ALA A 8 0.23 1.19 2.75
CA ALA A 8 1.61 1.49 3.14
C ALA A 8 1.92 0.80 4.46
N PRO A 9 3.09 0.14 4.61
CA PRO A 9 3.48 -0.46 5.90
C PRO A 9 3.52 0.56 7.02
N HIS A 10 4.01 1.76 6.74
CA HIS A 10 4.02 2.89 7.68
C HIS A 10 4.16 4.20 6.90
N LEU A 11 3.83 5.32 7.56
CA LEU A 11 3.98 6.66 7.00
C LEU A 11 4.88 7.55 7.87
N SER A 12 5.87 6.94 8.53
CA SER A 12 6.85 7.66 9.34
C SER A 12 7.87 8.39 8.45
N THR A 13 9.15 8.18 8.62
CA THR A 13 10.18 8.80 7.78
C THR A 13 10.71 7.82 6.74
N GLY A 14 11.35 8.33 5.69
CA GLY A 14 12.01 7.52 4.68
C GLY A 14 11.49 7.72 3.27
N GLY A 15 12.04 6.93 2.36
CA GLY A 15 11.77 7.06 0.93
C GLY A 15 10.35 6.67 0.52
N LEU A 16 9.77 5.66 1.17
CA LEU A 16 8.41 5.21 0.85
C LEU A 16 7.36 6.30 1.07
N PRO A 17 7.29 6.97 2.24
CA PRO A 17 6.34 8.06 2.42
C PRO A 17 6.56 9.24 1.48
N GLN A 18 7.80 9.57 1.12
CA GLN A 18 8.10 10.62 0.14
C GLN A 18 7.60 10.23 -1.25
N TYR A 19 7.87 9.01 -1.67
CA TYR A 19 7.39 8.47 -2.94
C TYR A 19 5.86 8.49 -3.00
N LEU A 20 5.20 8.02 -1.95
CA LEU A 20 3.74 7.96 -1.90
C LEU A 20 3.11 9.35 -1.96
N THR A 21 3.68 10.33 -1.27
CA THR A 21 3.23 11.72 -1.32
C THR A 21 3.29 12.25 -2.74
N LYS A 22 4.40 12.01 -3.43
CA LYS A 22 4.58 12.46 -4.82
C LYS A 22 3.62 11.74 -5.76
N LYS A 23 3.44 10.45 -5.58
CA LYS A 23 2.48 9.66 -6.35
C LYS A 23 1.07 10.22 -6.22
N VAL A 24 0.61 10.48 -4.99
CA VAL A 24 -0.73 11.02 -4.74
C VAL A 24 -0.90 12.39 -5.40
N GLU A 25 0.11 13.28 -5.30
CA GLU A 25 0.07 14.57 -6.00
C GLU A 25 -0.18 14.42 -7.50
N LEU A 26 0.46 13.44 -8.10
CA LEU A 26 0.40 13.27 -9.56
C LEU A 26 -0.91 12.66 -10.05
N ILE A 27 -1.55 11.81 -9.24
CA ILE A 27 -2.69 11.02 -9.72
C ILE A 27 -4.02 11.31 -9.02
N LYS A 28 -4.04 12.20 -8.03
CA LYS A 28 -5.25 12.47 -7.21
C LYS A 28 -6.45 12.98 -8.01
N ASP A 29 -6.21 13.57 -9.17
CA ASP A 29 -7.27 14.08 -10.03
C ASP A 29 -7.78 13.03 -11.02
N GLU A 30 -7.09 11.88 -11.14
CA GLU A 30 -7.46 10.79 -12.04
C GLU A 30 -8.09 9.60 -11.31
N PHE A 31 -7.80 9.45 -10.01
CA PHE A 31 -8.27 8.35 -9.18
C PHE A 31 -8.91 8.86 -7.90
N GLU A 32 -9.94 8.15 -7.43
CA GLU A 32 -10.44 8.32 -6.07
C GLU A 32 -9.54 7.51 -5.15
N ILE A 33 -8.64 8.20 -4.44
CA ILE A 33 -7.58 7.56 -3.67
C ILE A 33 -8.01 7.34 -2.22
N TYR A 34 -7.82 6.10 -1.76
CA TYR A 34 -7.95 5.67 -0.37
C TYR A 34 -6.58 5.21 0.10
N LEU A 35 -6.25 5.45 1.36
CA LEU A 35 -4.94 5.11 1.92
C LEU A 35 -5.09 4.40 3.26
N ILE A 36 -4.38 3.29 3.42
CA ILE A 36 -4.23 2.59 4.69
C ILE A 36 -2.78 2.71 5.15
N GLU A 37 -2.58 3.19 6.37
CA GLU A 37 -1.34 3.04 7.11
C GLU A 37 -1.45 1.77 7.95
N TRP A 38 -0.59 0.78 7.65
CA TRP A 38 -0.66 -0.54 8.30
C TRP A 38 -0.24 -0.48 9.76
N ASP A 39 0.92 0.12 10.03
CA ASP A 39 1.45 0.32 11.38
C ASP A 39 1.81 1.78 11.63
N ASN A 40 1.35 2.33 12.73
CA ASN A 40 1.71 3.67 13.18
C ASN A 40 2.94 3.59 14.11
N LEU A 41 4.13 3.43 13.52
CA LEU A 41 5.37 3.14 14.25
C LEU A 41 5.84 4.28 15.15
N THR A 42 5.55 5.53 14.78
CA THR A 42 6.09 6.70 15.50
C THR A 42 5.09 7.35 16.47
N GLY A 43 3.87 6.83 16.54
CA GLY A 43 2.82 7.44 17.34
C GLY A 43 2.48 8.88 16.95
N GLY A 44 2.80 9.27 15.72
CA GLY A 44 2.54 10.62 15.22
C GLY A 44 3.75 11.57 15.30
N VAL A 45 4.92 11.08 15.68
CA VAL A 45 6.17 11.86 15.70
C VAL A 45 6.91 11.69 14.37
N LEU A 46 7.52 12.75 13.85
CA LEU A 46 8.29 12.74 12.59
C LEU A 46 7.45 12.28 11.38
N VAL A 47 6.26 12.85 11.24
CA VAL A 47 5.28 12.41 10.23
C VAL A 47 4.98 13.49 9.18
N VAL A 48 5.98 14.23 8.73
CA VAL A 48 5.79 15.32 7.76
C VAL A 48 5.04 14.85 6.51
N GLN A 49 5.43 13.71 5.95
CA GLN A 49 4.78 13.19 4.74
C GLN A 49 3.35 12.72 5.01
N LYS A 50 3.09 12.15 6.18
CA LYS A 50 1.73 11.78 6.60
C LYS A 50 0.83 13.01 6.65
N ASN A 51 1.32 14.12 7.21
CA ASN A 51 0.55 15.37 7.28
C ASN A 51 0.22 15.87 5.86
N ARG A 52 1.16 15.81 4.93
CA ARG A 52 0.92 16.18 3.53
C ARG A 52 -0.13 15.29 2.88
N LEU A 53 -0.07 13.99 3.11
CA LEU A 53 -1.06 13.05 2.60
C LEU A 53 -2.45 13.33 3.17
N GLN A 54 -2.54 13.67 4.46
CA GLN A 54 -3.79 14.03 5.12
C GLN A 54 -4.40 15.34 4.58
N GLU A 55 -3.57 16.23 4.05
CA GLU A 55 -4.05 17.45 3.37
C GLU A 55 -4.63 17.16 1.99
N MET A 56 -4.10 16.15 1.30
CA MET A 56 -4.53 15.79 -0.06
C MET A 56 -5.67 14.77 -0.10
N ILE A 57 -5.74 13.88 0.88
CA ILE A 57 -6.72 12.80 0.94
C ILE A 57 -7.74 13.11 2.03
N PRO A 58 -9.04 13.19 1.71
CA PRO A 58 -10.09 13.41 2.72
C PRO A 58 -10.02 12.39 3.86
N SER A 59 -10.36 12.82 5.07
CA SER A 59 -10.23 11.99 6.27
C SER A 59 -11.02 10.68 6.20
N GLU A 60 -12.16 10.68 5.50
CA GLU A 60 -12.99 9.49 5.31
C GLU A 60 -12.37 8.47 4.37
N ARG A 61 -11.27 8.83 3.70
CA ARG A 61 -10.53 7.95 2.79
C ARG A 61 -9.13 7.62 3.30
N PHE A 62 -8.80 8.03 4.53
CA PHE A 62 -7.50 7.78 5.17
C PHE A 62 -7.72 6.92 6.41
N PHE A 63 -7.13 5.73 6.45
CA PHE A 63 -7.31 4.76 7.52
C PHE A 63 -5.98 4.42 8.19
N VAL A 64 -5.96 4.42 9.52
CA VAL A 64 -4.82 3.94 10.31
C VAL A 64 -5.27 2.67 11.02
N LEU A 65 -4.65 1.54 10.70
CA LEU A 65 -5.04 0.27 11.29
C LEU A 65 -4.47 0.13 12.72
N GLY A 66 -5.28 -0.44 13.60
CA GLY A 66 -4.85 -0.85 14.93
C GLY A 66 -4.24 -2.26 14.92
N GLU A 67 -4.36 -2.96 16.04
CA GLU A 67 -3.79 -4.31 16.18
C GLU A 67 -4.56 -5.36 15.37
N ASP A 68 -5.86 -5.20 15.21
CA ASP A 68 -6.67 -6.13 14.41
C ASP A 68 -6.56 -5.80 12.93
N LYS A 69 -5.63 -6.48 12.25
CA LYS A 69 -5.37 -6.25 10.83
C LYS A 69 -6.46 -6.82 9.90
N THR A 70 -7.41 -7.60 10.44
CA THR A 70 -8.55 -8.08 9.65
C THR A 70 -9.52 -6.96 9.28
N GLU A 71 -9.41 -5.79 9.93
CA GLU A 71 -10.15 -4.59 9.54
C GLU A 71 -9.92 -4.20 8.07
N LEU A 72 -8.79 -4.61 7.50
CA LEU A 72 -8.51 -4.43 6.08
C LEU A 72 -9.70 -4.89 5.21
N PHE A 73 -10.26 -6.05 5.53
CA PHE A 73 -11.33 -6.63 4.70
C PHE A 73 -12.67 -5.89 4.86
N ASN A 74 -12.93 -5.32 6.04
CA ASN A 74 -14.08 -4.44 6.23
C ASN A 74 -13.95 -3.16 5.39
N ILE A 75 -12.75 -2.62 5.32
CA ILE A 75 -12.44 -1.43 4.49
C ILE A 75 -12.62 -1.77 3.01
N ILE A 76 -12.09 -2.91 2.55
CA ILE A 76 -12.23 -3.35 1.16
C ILE A 76 -13.70 -3.54 0.80
N ASP A 77 -14.48 -4.18 1.67
CA ASP A 77 -15.90 -4.40 1.43
C ASP A 77 -16.68 -3.08 1.35
N LYS A 78 -16.32 -2.11 2.18
CA LYS A 78 -16.94 -0.79 2.20
C LYS A 78 -16.60 0.03 0.96
N ILE A 79 -15.33 0.03 0.55
CA ILE A 79 -14.84 0.85 -0.55
C ILE A 79 -15.14 0.24 -1.90
N GLN A 80 -15.04 -1.08 -2.03
CA GLN A 80 -15.08 -1.81 -3.31
C GLN A 80 -14.05 -1.24 -4.30
N PRO A 81 -12.74 -1.31 -3.97
CA PRO A 81 -11.72 -0.72 -4.83
C PRO A 81 -11.59 -1.44 -6.17
N ASP A 82 -11.20 -0.71 -7.20
CA ASP A 82 -10.86 -1.28 -8.51
C ASP A 82 -9.44 -1.81 -8.51
N VAL A 83 -8.54 -1.13 -7.79
CA VAL A 83 -7.12 -1.48 -7.69
C VAL A 83 -6.67 -1.36 -6.23
N ILE A 84 -5.93 -2.35 -5.77
CA ILE A 84 -5.21 -2.29 -4.49
C ILE A 84 -3.71 -2.28 -4.81
N HIS A 85 -3.02 -1.23 -4.36
CA HIS A 85 -1.59 -1.09 -4.55
C HIS A 85 -0.88 -1.21 -3.20
N LEU A 86 -0.15 -2.31 -3.01
CA LEU A 86 0.73 -2.48 -1.87
C LEU A 86 2.02 -1.72 -2.13
N GLU A 87 2.33 -0.76 -1.26
CA GLU A 87 3.53 0.09 -1.38
C GLU A 87 4.78 -0.60 -0.83
N GLU A 88 4.67 -1.84 -0.42
CA GLU A 88 5.76 -2.78 -0.14
C GLU A 88 5.20 -4.19 -0.30
N ILE A 89 6.07 -5.17 -0.54
CA ILE A 89 5.62 -6.55 -0.72
C ILE A 89 4.99 -7.09 0.57
N PRO A 90 3.92 -7.89 0.48
CA PRO A 90 3.20 -8.35 1.66
C PRO A 90 4.03 -9.23 2.58
N GLU A 91 5.01 -9.95 2.02
CA GLU A 91 5.91 -10.81 2.80
C GLU A 91 6.69 -10.05 3.88
N TYR A 92 6.86 -8.73 3.74
CA TYR A 92 7.60 -7.93 4.69
C TYR A 92 6.77 -7.42 5.88
N PHE A 93 5.44 -7.28 5.72
CA PHE A 93 4.65 -6.63 6.76
C PHE A 93 3.30 -7.27 7.07
N MET A 94 2.80 -8.14 6.21
CA MET A 94 1.49 -8.78 6.38
C MET A 94 1.62 -10.19 6.94
N ASP A 95 0.70 -10.56 7.86
CA ASP A 95 0.57 -11.95 8.26
C ASP A 95 0.16 -12.82 7.08
N PHE A 96 0.67 -14.05 7.04
CA PHE A 96 0.42 -14.98 5.94
C PHE A 96 -1.08 -15.18 5.65
N GLU A 97 -1.89 -15.37 6.68
CA GLU A 97 -3.33 -15.62 6.50
C GLU A 97 -4.06 -14.40 5.94
N ILE A 98 -3.65 -13.19 6.33
CA ILE A 98 -4.22 -11.95 5.80
C ILE A 98 -3.82 -11.78 4.33
N ALA A 99 -2.55 -11.97 4.01
CA ALA A 99 -2.07 -11.88 2.63
C ALA A 99 -2.73 -12.94 1.74
N LYS A 100 -2.87 -14.16 2.23
CA LYS A 100 -3.54 -15.25 1.51
C LYS A 100 -4.98 -14.88 1.16
N LYS A 101 -5.72 -14.28 2.09
CA LYS A 101 -7.09 -13.85 1.84
C LYS A 101 -7.16 -12.69 0.85
N LEU A 102 -6.22 -11.73 0.95
CA LEU A 102 -6.13 -10.60 0.04
C LEU A 102 -5.83 -11.05 -1.39
N TYR A 103 -4.97 -12.05 -1.57
CA TYR A 103 -4.52 -12.57 -2.86
C TYR A 103 -5.39 -13.72 -3.40
N ASN A 104 -6.63 -13.85 -2.92
CA ASN A 104 -7.51 -14.90 -3.42
C ASN A 104 -7.78 -14.72 -4.92
N GLN A 105 -8.00 -15.85 -5.62
CA GLN A 105 -8.16 -15.85 -7.08
C GLN A 105 -9.49 -15.28 -7.55
N ASN A 106 -10.50 -15.23 -6.69
CA ASN A 106 -11.85 -14.76 -7.01
C ASN A 106 -12.04 -13.27 -6.68
N ARG A 107 -10.96 -12.55 -6.43
CA ARG A 107 -11.02 -11.14 -6.07
C ARG A 107 -11.55 -10.26 -7.22
N SER A 108 -12.27 -9.20 -6.86
CA SER A 108 -12.84 -8.25 -7.82
C SER A 108 -11.91 -7.07 -8.14
N TYR A 109 -10.76 -6.97 -7.47
CA TYR A 109 -9.78 -5.89 -7.64
C TYR A 109 -8.51 -6.42 -8.27
N SER A 110 -7.78 -5.55 -8.97
CA SER A 110 -6.42 -5.84 -9.41
C SER A 110 -5.42 -5.54 -8.28
N LEU A 111 -4.38 -6.37 -8.16
CA LEU A 111 -3.32 -6.19 -7.18
C LEU A 111 -2.04 -5.71 -7.85
N ILE A 112 -1.46 -4.65 -7.31
CA ILE A 112 -0.17 -4.11 -7.74
C ILE A 112 0.75 -4.06 -6.53
N GLU A 113 2.02 -4.37 -6.73
CA GLU A 113 3.06 -4.26 -5.70
C GLU A 113 4.20 -3.39 -6.18
N THR A 114 4.78 -2.64 -5.25
CA THR A 114 6.07 -1.97 -5.41
C THR A 114 6.93 -2.32 -4.21
N SER A 115 8.20 -2.63 -4.41
CA SER A 115 9.15 -2.75 -3.30
C SER A 115 10.11 -1.58 -3.31
N HIS A 116 10.29 -0.96 -2.16
CA HIS A 116 11.24 0.12 -1.93
C HIS A 116 12.56 -0.40 -1.33
N ASP A 117 12.62 -1.70 -1.05
CA ASP A 117 13.81 -2.33 -0.50
C ASP A 117 14.69 -2.87 -1.63
N SER A 118 15.92 -2.36 -1.71
CA SER A 118 16.89 -2.80 -2.72
C SER A 118 17.37 -4.23 -2.51
N SER A 119 17.16 -4.78 -1.31
CA SER A 119 17.54 -6.16 -0.96
C SER A 119 16.37 -7.14 -1.02
N MET A 120 15.31 -6.80 -1.76
CA MET A 120 14.14 -7.66 -1.92
C MET A 120 14.54 -9.08 -2.35
N ASP A 121 14.12 -10.07 -1.55
CA ASP A 121 14.39 -11.47 -1.84
C ASP A 121 13.30 -12.06 -2.75
N THR A 122 13.62 -12.16 -4.03
CA THR A 122 12.69 -12.69 -5.03
C THR A 122 12.52 -14.22 -4.93
N ASN A 123 13.46 -14.91 -4.29
CA ASN A 123 13.41 -16.38 -4.16
C ASN A 123 12.38 -16.83 -3.11
N ASN A 124 12.10 -15.98 -2.14
CA ASN A 124 11.12 -16.25 -1.08
C ASN A 124 9.78 -15.57 -1.31
N LYS A 125 9.54 -15.08 -2.51
CA LYS A 125 8.26 -14.48 -2.88
C LYS A 125 7.18 -15.56 -2.89
N ILE A 126 6.09 -15.34 -2.15
CA ILE A 126 4.98 -16.29 -1.98
C ILE A 126 3.74 -15.85 -2.74
N PHE A 127 3.43 -14.55 -2.67
CA PHE A 127 2.25 -13.96 -3.27
C PHE A 127 2.65 -13.14 -4.50
N PHE A 128 1.93 -13.33 -5.59
CA PHE A 128 2.26 -12.68 -6.86
C PHE A 128 1.12 -11.75 -7.28
N PRO A 129 1.42 -10.45 -7.49
CA PRO A 129 0.43 -9.48 -7.93
C PRO A 129 0.10 -9.63 -9.41
N ASP A 130 -0.93 -8.94 -9.86
CA ASP A 130 -1.23 -8.83 -11.29
C ASP A 130 -0.15 -8.02 -12.02
N LYS A 131 0.42 -7.02 -11.34
CA LYS A 131 1.52 -6.20 -11.86
C LYS A 131 2.50 -5.84 -10.75
N PHE A 132 3.77 -5.74 -11.11
CA PHE A 132 4.82 -5.30 -10.21
C PHE A 132 5.47 -4.03 -10.78
N ILE A 133 5.61 -2.99 -9.96
CA ILE A 133 6.28 -1.74 -10.33
C ILE A 133 7.67 -1.76 -9.73
N PHE A 134 8.68 -1.72 -10.57
CA PHE A 134 10.07 -1.70 -10.15
C PHE A 134 10.55 -0.26 -9.96
N VAL A 135 11.26 0.00 -8.87
CA VAL A 135 11.82 1.33 -8.59
C VAL A 135 13.17 1.54 -9.27
N SER A 136 13.78 0.49 -9.83
CA SER A 136 15.03 0.56 -10.57
C SER A 136 15.14 -0.58 -11.58
N GLU A 137 15.96 -0.39 -12.62
CA GLU A 137 16.27 -1.44 -13.59
C GLU A 137 16.95 -2.65 -12.92
N TRP A 138 17.84 -2.38 -11.96
CA TRP A 138 18.51 -3.44 -11.21
C TRP A 138 17.49 -4.35 -10.50
N GLN A 139 16.52 -3.77 -9.82
CA GLN A 139 15.47 -4.53 -9.13
C GLN A 139 14.67 -5.38 -10.13
N LYS A 140 14.33 -4.81 -11.28
CA LYS A 140 13.61 -5.52 -12.34
C LYS A 140 14.36 -6.76 -12.80
N GLU A 141 15.68 -6.67 -12.95
CA GLU A 141 16.51 -7.80 -13.36
C GLU A 141 16.57 -8.92 -12.34
N GLN A 142 16.38 -8.63 -11.04
CA GLN A 142 16.38 -9.61 -9.97
C GLN A 142 15.04 -10.34 -9.83
N TYR A 143 13.94 -9.73 -10.23
CA TYR A 143 12.58 -10.30 -10.16
C TYR A 143 12.35 -11.25 -11.33
#